data_69e7098e05e14853f145e3087b5d30f1
#
_entry.id   69e7098e05e14853f145e3087b5d30f1
#
_cell.length_a   1.000
_cell.length_b   1.000
_cell.length_c   1.000
_cell.angle_alpha   90.00
_cell.angle_beta   90.00
_cell.angle_gamma   90.00
#
_symmetry.space_group_name_H-M   'P 1'
#
loop_
_entity.id
_entity.type
_entity.pdbx_description
1 polymer ?
#
loop_
_entity_poly.entity_id
_entity_poly.type
_entity_poly.pdbx_seq_one_letter_code
_entity_poly.pdbx_strand_id
1 'polypeptide(L)' 'RKLLGKAIGKLTKREQTIVRLRFGINMPDGGEKTQKEVADLLGISQSYISRLEKKIMKRLKKEIVRYE' A
#
# COMPACT_ATOMS: atom_id res chain seq x y z
N ARG A 1 -0.61 3.62 14.92
CA ARG A 1 -0.13 2.34 14.40
C ARG A 1 -1.21 1.25 14.39
N LYS A 2 -1.97 1.13 15.47
CA LYS A 2 -3.08 0.17 15.52
C LYS A 2 -4.15 0.49 14.48
N LEU A 3 -4.45 1.77 14.32
CA LEU A 3 -5.45 2.21 13.33
C LEU A 3 -4.98 1.91 11.92
N LEU A 4 -3.70 2.14 11.64
CA LEU A 4 -3.14 1.85 10.34
C LEU A 4 -3.18 0.36 10.05
N GLY A 5 -2.86 -0.48 11.04
CA GLY A 5 -2.93 -1.91 10.89
C GLY A 5 -4.31 -2.42 10.55
N LYS A 6 -5.34 -1.87 11.22
CA LYS A 6 -6.72 -2.22 10.92
C LYS A 6 -7.13 -1.78 9.52
N ALA A 7 -6.74 -0.57 9.13
CA ALA A 7 -7.07 -0.05 7.81
C ALA A 7 -6.42 -0.91 6.72
N ILE A 8 -5.17 -1.29 6.90
CA ILE A 8 -4.46 -2.14 5.95
C ILE A 8 -5.14 -3.51 5.86
N GLY A 9 -5.59 -4.04 6.98
CA GLY A 9 -6.26 -5.33 7.01
C GLY A 9 -7.54 -5.40 6.20
N LYS A 10 -8.13 -4.25 5.89
CA LYS A 10 -9.35 -4.19 5.07
C LYS A 10 -9.06 -4.11 3.57
N LEU A 11 -7.79 -4.00 3.19
CA LEU A 11 -7.40 -3.97 1.79
C LEU A 11 -7.36 -5.39 1.22
N THR A 12 -7.43 -5.48 -0.11
CA THR A 12 -7.22 -6.77 -0.77
C THR A 12 -5.76 -7.20 -0.58
N LYS A 13 -5.48 -8.48 -0.84
CA LYS A 13 -4.12 -8.99 -0.72
C LYS A 13 -3.15 -8.25 -1.64
N ARG A 14 -3.58 -7.95 -2.86
CA ARG A 14 -2.74 -7.20 -3.80
C ARG A 14 -2.48 -5.79 -3.30
N GLU A 15 -3.50 -5.13 -2.79
CA GLU A 15 -3.36 -3.79 -2.23
C GLU A 15 -2.41 -3.80 -1.04
N GLN A 16 -2.54 -4.79 -0.16
CA GLN A 16 -1.64 -4.92 0.99
C GLN A 16 -0.19 -5.11 0.55
N THR A 17 0.03 -5.94 -0.47
CA THR A 17 1.37 -6.18 -0.99
C THR A 17 1.97 -4.88 -1.50
N ILE A 18 1.21 -4.10 -2.25
CA ILE A 18 1.67 -2.83 -2.80
C ILE A 18 2.03 -1.85 -1.69
N VAL A 19 1.18 -1.75 -0.69
CA VAL A 19 1.43 -0.86 0.45
C VAL A 19 2.71 -1.26 1.19
N ARG A 20 2.88 -2.55 1.44
CA ARG A 20 4.08 -3.03 2.12
C ARG A 20 5.34 -2.70 1.35
N LEU A 21 5.33 -2.94 0.05
CA LEU A 21 6.50 -2.68 -0.79
C LEU A 21 6.80 -1.20 -0.91
N ARG A 22 5.76 -0.39 -1.06
CA ARG A 22 5.92 1.04 -1.24
C ARG A 22 6.41 1.75 0.03
N PHE A 23 5.94 1.31 1.18
CA PHE A 23 6.25 1.99 2.45
C PHE A 23 7.18 1.20 3.36
N GLY A 24 7.69 0.07 2.89
CA GLY A 24 8.64 -0.74 3.65
C GLY A 24 8.06 -1.38 4.89
N ILE A 25 6.76 -1.57 4.94
CA ILE A 25 6.10 -2.14 6.11
C ILE A 25 6.42 -3.63 6.22
N ASN A 26 6.94 -4.04 7.38
CA ASN A 26 7.33 -5.42 7.66
C ASN A 26 8.38 -5.97 6.69
N MET A 27 9.21 -5.09 6.13
CA MET A 27 10.30 -5.50 5.27
C MET A 27 11.57 -5.66 6.11
N PRO A 28 12.30 -6.78 5.95
CA PRO A 28 13.50 -7.03 6.74
C PRO A 28 14.57 -5.94 6.61
N ASP A 29 14.68 -5.36 5.42
CA ASP A 29 15.65 -4.32 5.15
C ASP A 29 15.08 -2.91 5.33
N GLY A 30 13.80 -2.81 5.68
CA GLY A 30 13.12 -1.53 5.81
C GLY A 30 13.01 -0.76 4.51
N GLY A 31 13.19 -1.45 3.39
CA GLY A 31 13.32 -0.81 2.10
C GLY A 31 12.01 -0.36 1.48
N GLU A 32 11.86 0.95 1.35
CA GLU A 32 10.77 1.51 0.56
C GLU A 32 11.12 1.38 -0.91
N LYS A 33 10.15 0.98 -1.73
CA LYS A 33 10.35 0.81 -3.16
C LYS A 33 9.58 1.85 -3.93
N THR A 34 10.12 2.25 -5.09
CA THR A 34 9.43 3.19 -5.97
C THR A 34 8.27 2.48 -6.68
N GLN A 35 7.37 3.28 -7.25
CA GLN A 35 6.27 2.70 -8.04
C GLN A 35 6.80 1.84 -9.18
N LYS A 36 7.87 2.29 -9.81
CA LYS A 36 8.48 1.53 -10.91
C LYS A 36 9.00 0.19 -10.43
N GLU A 37 9.70 0.20 -9.28
CA GLU A 37 10.24 -1.03 -8.71
C GLU A 37 9.14 -2.03 -8.37
N VAL A 38 8.05 -1.54 -7.78
CA VAL A 38 6.91 -2.39 -7.45
C VAL A 38 6.26 -2.94 -8.71
N ALA A 39 6.09 -2.08 -9.72
CA ALA A 39 5.53 -2.51 -11.00
C ALA A 39 6.36 -3.61 -11.64
N ASP A 40 7.67 -3.42 -11.65
CA ASP A 40 8.60 -4.41 -12.21
C ASP A 40 8.54 -5.73 -11.45
N LEU A 41 8.50 -5.66 -10.13
CA LEU A 41 8.42 -6.85 -9.27
C LEU A 41 7.15 -7.64 -9.51
N LEU A 42 6.03 -6.96 -9.66
CA LEU A 42 4.74 -7.60 -9.79
C LEU A 42 4.35 -7.88 -11.25
N GLY A 43 5.16 -7.40 -12.20
CA GLY A 43 4.87 -7.60 -13.62
C GLY A 43 3.65 -6.86 -14.12
N ILE A 44 3.40 -5.68 -13.56
CA ILE A 44 2.25 -4.84 -13.97
C ILE A 44 2.75 -3.44 -14.31
N SER A 45 1.90 -2.63 -14.93
CA SER A 45 2.32 -1.30 -15.35
C SER A 45 2.42 -0.33 -14.19
N GLN A 46 3.34 0.63 -14.31
CA GLN A 46 3.49 1.67 -13.31
C GLN A 46 2.25 2.56 -13.22
N SER A 47 1.60 2.79 -14.36
CA SER A 47 0.35 3.56 -14.39
C SER A 47 -0.73 2.90 -13.54
N TYR A 48 -0.81 1.58 -13.61
CA TYR A 48 -1.76 0.83 -12.80
C TYR A 48 -1.44 0.98 -11.31
N ILE A 49 -0.15 0.86 -10.96
CA ILE A 49 0.30 1.04 -9.57
C ILE A 49 -0.08 2.44 -9.09
N SER A 50 0.15 3.45 -9.91
CA SER A 50 -0.16 4.83 -9.53
C SER A 50 -1.65 5.02 -9.24
N ARG A 51 -2.50 4.50 -10.12
CA ARG A 51 -3.96 4.58 -9.91
C ARG A 51 -4.40 3.82 -8.67
N LEU A 52 -3.81 2.65 -8.48
CA LEU A 52 -4.14 1.80 -7.34
C LEU A 52 -3.70 2.44 -6.02
N GLU A 53 -2.53 3.08 -6.02
CA GLU A 53 -2.05 3.80 -4.85
C GLU A 53 -2.99 4.92 -4.43
N LYS A 54 -3.46 5.68 -5.40
CA LYS A 54 -4.41 6.76 -5.11
C LYS A 54 -5.69 6.21 -4.47
N LYS A 55 -6.17 5.11 -4.99
CA LYS A 55 -7.35 4.45 -4.48
C LYS A 55 -7.12 3.92 -3.06
N ILE A 56 -5.97 3.30 -2.85
CA ILE A 56 -5.58 2.77 -1.54
C ILE A 56 -5.47 3.89 -0.51
N MET A 57 -4.77 4.97 -0.85
CA MET A 57 -4.60 6.08 0.09
C MET A 57 -5.92 6.72 0.47
N LYS A 58 -6.81 6.85 -0.50
CA LYS A 58 -8.15 7.37 -0.25
C LYS A 58 -8.90 6.48 0.74
N ARG A 59 -8.79 5.18 0.56
CA ARG A 59 -9.45 4.20 1.41
C ARG A 59 -8.86 4.19 2.82
N LEU A 60 -7.53 4.23 2.92
CA LEU A 60 -6.85 4.27 4.21
C LEU A 60 -7.23 5.53 4.99
N LYS A 61 -7.23 6.67 4.32
CA LYS A 61 -7.60 7.93 4.94
C LYS A 61 -9.02 7.87 5.50
N LYS A 62 -9.94 7.31 4.73
CA LYS A 62 -11.33 7.17 5.15
C LYS A 62 -11.46 6.28 6.37
N GLU A 63 -10.73 5.16 6.39
CA GLU A 63 -10.79 4.22 7.52
C GLU A 63 -10.17 4.82 8.77
N ILE A 64 -9.07 5.52 8.63
CA ILE A 64 -8.41 6.14 9.79
C ILE A 64 -9.30 7.21 10.41
N VAL A 65 -9.93 8.01 9.59
CA VAL A 65 -10.85 9.05 10.07
C VAL A 65 -12.02 8.44 10.84
N ARG A 66 -12.49 7.26 10.42
CA ARG A 66 -13.58 6.58 11.10
C ARG A 66 -13.27 6.25 12.55
N TYR A 67 -12.01 5.99 12.84
CA TYR A 67 -11.60 5.56 14.19
C TYR A 67 -11.18 6.70 15.09
N GLU A 68 -11.09 7.88 14.54
CA GLU A 68 -10.81 9.06 15.34
C GLU A 68 -12.07 9.59 16.00
#